data_cb3cb0db0b102da0e713b005068e2e4c
#
_entry.id   cb3cb0db0b102da0e713b005068e2e4c
#
_cell.length_a   1.000
_cell.length_b   1.000
_cell.length_c   1.000
_cell.angle_alpha   90.00
_cell.angle_beta   90.00
_cell.angle_gamma   90.00
#
_symmetry.space_group_name_H-M   'P 1'
#
loop_
_entity.id
_entity.type
_entity.pdbx_description
1 polymer ?
#
loop_
_entity_poly.entity_id
_entity_poly.type
_entity_poly.pdbx_seq_one_letter_code
_entity_poly.pdbx_strand_id
1 'polypeptide(L)'
;FDSIICATDSELYAEIAKYYGAEVPFLRSSEISEDKSPDIDWVAWILNELIDKGRSYDIFSILRPTSPFRLPSTIQRAWKAFCEEPDADSLRAVEKCKQHPGKMWIIQGKRMFPLLPFTNNYTPWHSSQYASLPEIYSQDASLEIAKSHIALEQNTIAGESIIPFISEGLEGFDI
;
A
#
# COMPACT_ATOMS: atom_id res chain seq x y z
N PHE A 1 -4.47 15.60 -8.58
CA PHE A 1 -4.39 14.49 -9.55
C PHE A 1 -4.79 14.98 -10.92
N ASP A 2 -4.05 14.58 -11.95
CA ASP A 2 -4.39 14.87 -13.35
C ASP A 2 -5.52 13.94 -13.82
N SER A 3 -5.62 12.74 -13.24
CA SER A 3 -6.65 11.76 -13.53
C SER A 3 -6.97 10.90 -12.31
N ILE A 4 -8.22 10.49 -12.20
CA ILE A 4 -8.68 9.51 -11.21
C ILE A 4 -9.29 8.35 -11.97
N ILE A 5 -8.67 7.19 -11.88
CA ILE A 5 -9.04 5.99 -12.62
C ILE A 5 -9.56 4.93 -11.65
N CYS A 6 -10.74 4.40 -11.91
CA CYS A 6 -11.24 3.24 -11.19
C CYS A 6 -10.86 1.97 -11.95
N ALA A 7 -10.03 1.16 -11.33
CA ALA A 7 -9.58 -0.13 -11.85
C ALA A 7 -10.52 -1.23 -11.32
N THR A 8 -11.48 -1.66 -12.11
CA THR A 8 -12.47 -2.68 -11.75
C THR A 8 -12.71 -3.65 -12.90
N ASP A 9 -13.12 -4.87 -12.60
CA ASP A 9 -13.62 -5.90 -13.52
C ASP A 9 -15.17 -5.91 -13.59
N SER A 10 -15.84 -5.15 -12.74
CA SER A 10 -17.30 -5.08 -12.61
C SER A 10 -17.86 -3.89 -13.37
N GLU A 11 -18.79 -4.13 -14.31
CA GLU A 11 -19.53 -3.08 -15.01
C GLU A 11 -20.34 -2.21 -14.02
N LEU A 12 -20.93 -2.84 -12.99
CA LEU A 12 -21.69 -2.12 -11.97
C LEU A 12 -20.80 -1.12 -11.21
N TYR A 13 -19.62 -1.55 -10.77
CA TYR A 13 -18.68 -0.65 -10.08
C TYR A 13 -18.11 0.41 -11.02
N ALA A 14 -17.93 0.10 -12.28
CA ALA A 14 -17.53 1.06 -13.30
C ALA A 14 -18.56 2.19 -13.45
N GLU A 15 -19.85 1.88 -13.53
CA GLU A 15 -20.91 2.88 -13.61
C GLU A 15 -21.02 3.75 -12.35
N ILE A 16 -20.86 3.13 -11.16
CA ILE A 16 -20.81 3.87 -9.90
C ILE A 16 -19.60 4.83 -9.88
N ALA A 17 -18.42 4.36 -10.27
CA ALA A 17 -17.22 5.18 -10.31
C ALA A 17 -17.35 6.36 -11.26
N LYS A 18 -17.91 6.15 -12.46
CA LYS A 18 -18.18 7.21 -13.44
C LYS A 18 -19.19 8.24 -12.88
N TYR A 19 -20.23 7.79 -12.19
CA TYR A 19 -21.20 8.68 -11.55
C TYR A 19 -20.55 9.64 -10.55
N TYR A 20 -19.52 9.18 -9.82
CA TYR A 20 -18.72 10.00 -8.90
C TYR A 20 -17.53 10.71 -9.55
N GLY A 21 -17.39 10.66 -10.88
CA GLY A 21 -16.41 11.43 -11.65
C GLY A 21 -15.07 10.76 -11.88
N ALA A 22 -14.94 9.46 -11.58
CA ALA A 22 -13.75 8.72 -11.94
C ALA A 22 -13.83 8.26 -13.42
N GLU A 23 -12.67 8.13 -14.05
CA GLU A 23 -12.54 7.51 -15.36
C GLU A 23 -12.50 5.98 -15.23
N VAL A 24 -13.16 5.29 -16.15
CA VAL A 24 -13.04 3.83 -16.32
C VAL A 24 -12.78 3.56 -17.79
N PRO A 25 -11.54 3.72 -18.24
CA PRO A 25 -11.20 3.63 -19.67
C PRO A 25 -11.24 2.19 -20.19
N PHE A 26 -11.17 1.19 -19.31
CA PHE A 26 -11.26 -0.24 -19.59
C PHE A 26 -11.65 -1.02 -18.33
N LEU A 27 -12.19 -2.22 -18.49
CA LEU A 27 -12.41 -3.17 -17.41
C LEU A 27 -11.20 -4.11 -17.30
N ARG A 28 -10.80 -4.45 -16.07
CA ARG A 28 -9.75 -5.43 -15.84
C ARG A 28 -10.18 -6.83 -16.31
N SER A 29 -9.26 -7.62 -16.80
CA SER A 29 -9.52 -9.03 -17.07
C SER A 29 -9.66 -9.82 -15.76
N SER A 30 -10.34 -10.96 -15.81
CA SER A 30 -10.46 -11.87 -14.67
C SER A 30 -9.12 -12.38 -14.16
N GLU A 31 -8.14 -12.54 -15.04
CA GLU A 31 -6.80 -13.06 -14.71
C GLU A 31 -6.02 -12.19 -13.72
N ILE A 32 -6.20 -10.86 -13.79
CA ILE A 32 -5.55 -9.90 -12.88
C ILE A 32 -6.52 -9.35 -11.81
N SER A 33 -7.65 -10.01 -11.61
CA SER A 33 -8.71 -9.60 -10.67
C SER A 33 -9.03 -10.66 -9.62
N GLU A 34 -8.22 -11.72 -9.52
CA GLU A 34 -8.38 -12.76 -8.50
C GLU A 34 -7.94 -12.26 -7.12
N ASP A 35 -8.49 -12.85 -6.05
CA ASP A 35 -8.17 -12.50 -4.64
C ASP A 35 -6.67 -12.61 -4.29
N LYS A 36 -5.92 -13.38 -5.07
CA LYS A 36 -4.47 -13.59 -4.87
C LYS A 36 -3.60 -12.86 -5.89
N SER A 37 -4.20 -12.14 -6.83
CA SER A 37 -3.44 -11.36 -7.82
C SER A 37 -2.68 -10.24 -7.12
N PRO A 38 -1.36 -10.15 -7.26
CA PRO A 38 -0.59 -9.06 -6.66
C PRO A 38 -0.93 -7.72 -7.32
N ASP A 39 -0.86 -6.66 -6.53
CA ASP A 39 -1.21 -5.32 -7.02
C ASP A 39 -0.39 -4.87 -8.23
N ILE A 40 0.85 -5.30 -8.33
CA ILE A 40 1.71 -4.93 -9.45
C ILE A 40 1.13 -5.35 -10.80
N ASP A 41 0.44 -6.49 -10.88
CA ASP A 41 -0.10 -7.01 -12.14
C ASP A 41 -1.13 -6.04 -12.74
N TRP A 42 -2.10 -5.59 -11.94
CA TRP A 42 -3.10 -4.65 -12.43
C TRP A 42 -2.59 -3.22 -12.54
N VAL A 43 -1.64 -2.80 -11.70
CA VAL A 43 -1.02 -1.46 -11.79
C VAL A 43 -0.20 -1.35 -13.07
N ALA A 44 0.70 -2.30 -13.33
CA ALA A 44 1.51 -2.29 -14.54
C ALA A 44 0.64 -2.39 -15.81
N TRP A 45 -0.39 -3.23 -15.76
CA TRP A 45 -1.34 -3.36 -16.87
C TRP A 45 -2.04 -2.02 -17.18
N ILE A 46 -2.61 -1.34 -16.17
CA ILE A 46 -3.26 -0.03 -16.36
C ILE A 46 -2.30 1.00 -16.92
N LEU A 47 -1.09 1.10 -16.38
CA LEU A 47 -0.09 2.07 -16.84
C LEU A 47 0.26 1.83 -18.32
N ASN A 48 0.45 0.57 -18.73
CA ASN A 48 0.71 0.22 -20.14
C ASN A 48 -0.48 0.56 -21.03
N GLU A 49 -1.71 0.19 -20.65
CA GLU A 49 -2.92 0.51 -21.42
C GLU A 49 -3.13 2.02 -21.61
N LEU A 50 -2.74 2.81 -20.60
CA LEU A 50 -2.79 4.27 -20.70
C LEU A 50 -1.72 4.80 -21.65
N ILE A 51 -0.51 4.26 -21.61
CA ILE A 51 0.58 4.61 -22.54
C ILE A 51 0.18 4.32 -23.98
N ASP A 52 -0.42 3.17 -24.23
CA ASP A 52 -0.91 2.78 -25.56
C ASP A 52 -1.99 3.72 -26.11
N LYS A 53 -2.71 4.39 -25.21
CA LYS A 53 -3.66 5.47 -25.53
C LYS A 53 -3.04 6.88 -25.58
N GLY A 54 -1.72 6.98 -25.52
CA GLY A 54 -0.99 8.24 -25.55
C GLY A 54 -1.05 9.04 -24.25
N ARG A 55 -1.34 8.38 -23.11
CA ARG A 55 -1.41 8.98 -21.77
C ARG A 55 -0.33 8.37 -20.88
N SER A 56 0.64 9.14 -20.48
CA SER A 56 1.69 8.72 -19.54
C SER A 56 1.65 9.57 -18.27
N TYR A 57 1.98 8.94 -17.15
CA TYR A 57 2.03 9.58 -15.83
C TYR A 57 3.32 9.19 -15.14
N ASP A 58 4.02 10.14 -14.56
CA ASP A 58 5.28 9.92 -13.86
C ASP A 58 5.08 9.24 -12.51
N ILE A 59 3.91 9.48 -11.89
CA ILE A 59 3.58 9.03 -10.55
C ILE A 59 2.15 8.52 -10.52
N PHE A 60 1.92 7.44 -9.80
CA PHE A 60 0.58 6.94 -9.50
C PHE A 60 0.35 6.86 -7.99
N SER A 61 -0.91 6.83 -7.59
CA SER A 61 -1.34 6.58 -6.22
C SER A 61 -2.41 5.50 -6.20
N ILE A 62 -2.31 4.56 -5.27
CA ILE A 62 -3.33 3.56 -5.00
C ILE A 62 -4.15 4.03 -3.80
N LEU A 63 -5.45 4.20 -4.01
CA LEU A 63 -6.42 4.61 -3.00
C LEU A 63 -7.49 3.52 -2.86
N ARG A 64 -7.35 2.66 -1.86
CA ARG A 64 -8.26 1.52 -1.70
C ARG A 64 -9.63 1.98 -1.20
N PRO A 65 -10.73 1.46 -1.74
CA PRO A 65 -12.09 1.80 -1.28
C PRO A 65 -12.39 1.29 0.13
N THR A 66 -11.65 0.28 0.61
CA THR A 66 -11.78 -0.28 1.96
C THR A 66 -11.30 0.64 3.06
N SER A 67 -10.68 1.79 2.73
CA SER A 67 -10.24 2.80 3.70
C SER A 67 -11.12 4.06 3.62
N PRO A 68 -12.34 4.03 4.21
CA PRO A 68 -13.38 5.06 3.99
C PRO A 68 -13.10 6.37 4.72
N PHE A 69 -12.21 6.39 5.71
CA PHE A 69 -11.93 7.59 6.52
C PHE A 69 -10.76 8.43 6.01
N ARG A 70 -10.22 8.10 4.85
CA ARG A 70 -9.17 8.89 4.19
C ARG A 70 -9.75 10.18 3.64
N LEU A 71 -9.37 11.31 4.25
CA LEU A 71 -9.81 12.63 3.85
C LEU A 71 -8.96 13.21 2.72
N PRO A 72 -9.45 14.21 1.95
CA PRO A 72 -8.64 14.94 1.00
C PRO A 72 -7.35 15.53 1.60
N SER A 73 -7.41 16.00 2.85
CA SER A 73 -6.24 16.52 3.59
C SER A 73 -5.17 15.44 3.85
N THR A 74 -5.58 14.20 4.07
CA THR A 74 -4.67 13.04 4.22
C THR A 74 -3.87 12.84 2.94
N ILE A 75 -4.55 12.85 1.78
CA ILE A 75 -3.91 12.69 0.46
C ILE A 75 -2.95 13.87 0.19
N GLN A 76 -3.35 15.10 0.50
CA GLN A 76 -2.50 16.29 0.33
C GLN A 76 -1.25 16.23 1.21
N ARG A 77 -1.39 15.76 2.46
CA ARG A 77 -0.28 15.60 3.40
C ARG A 77 0.71 14.53 2.90
N ALA A 78 0.19 13.40 2.42
CA ALA A 78 1.01 12.33 1.84
C ALA A 78 1.74 12.78 0.57
N TRP A 79 1.03 13.47 -0.32
CA TRP A 79 1.63 14.04 -1.53
C TRP A 79 2.76 15.03 -1.22
N LYS A 80 2.53 15.92 -0.26
CA LYS A 80 3.57 16.87 0.18
C LYS A 80 4.80 16.13 0.71
N ALA A 81 4.61 15.14 1.59
CA ALA A 81 5.71 14.33 2.13
C ALA A 81 6.49 13.62 1.02
N PHE A 82 5.81 13.08 0.01
CA PHE A 82 6.47 12.44 -1.12
C PHE A 82 7.28 13.43 -1.98
N CYS A 83 6.77 14.64 -2.21
CA CYS A 83 7.47 15.69 -2.96
C CYS A 83 8.70 16.23 -2.22
N GLU A 84 8.75 16.15 -0.90
CA GLU A 84 9.89 16.58 -0.08
C GLU A 84 11.08 15.60 -0.15
N GLU A 85 10.85 14.38 -0.65
CA GLU A 85 11.85 13.29 -0.78
C GLU A 85 12.00 12.85 -2.25
N PRO A 86 12.64 13.65 -3.11
CA PRO A 86 12.68 13.40 -4.56
C PRO A 86 13.40 12.11 -4.95
N ASP A 87 14.28 11.60 -4.10
CA ASP A 87 15.01 10.34 -4.31
C ASP A 87 14.21 9.12 -3.88
N ALA A 88 13.06 9.29 -3.21
CA ALA A 88 12.20 8.18 -2.85
C ALA A 88 11.52 7.57 -4.08
N ASP A 89 11.45 6.24 -4.10
CA ASP A 89 10.73 5.48 -5.11
C ASP A 89 9.24 5.44 -4.82
N SER A 90 8.90 5.28 -3.56
CA SER A 90 7.51 5.21 -3.12
C SER A 90 7.30 5.73 -1.69
N LEU A 91 6.02 5.98 -1.38
CA LEU A 91 5.52 6.29 -0.05
C LEU A 91 4.45 5.26 0.32
N ARG A 92 4.53 4.73 1.56
CA ARG A 92 3.59 3.76 2.10
C ARG A 92 2.94 4.29 3.37
N ALA A 93 1.61 4.22 3.45
CA ALA A 93 0.89 4.50 4.68
C ALA A 93 1.15 3.39 5.70
N VAL A 94 1.45 3.81 6.93
CA VAL A 94 1.79 2.92 8.04
C VAL A 94 1.19 3.44 9.34
N GLU A 95 0.83 2.53 10.24
CA GLU A 95 0.46 2.86 11.61
C GLU A 95 1.39 2.21 12.63
N LYS A 96 1.57 2.85 13.78
CA LYS A 96 2.37 2.28 14.87
C LYS A 96 1.71 1.03 15.43
N CYS A 97 2.44 -0.07 15.47
CA CYS A 97 1.94 -1.33 16.00
C CYS A 97 1.58 -1.21 17.48
N LYS A 98 0.35 -1.58 17.82
CA LYS A 98 -0.10 -1.72 19.23
C LYS A 98 0.57 -2.91 19.91
N GLN A 99 0.80 -3.98 19.15
CA GLN A 99 1.47 -5.19 19.61
C GLN A 99 2.75 -5.38 18.83
N HIS A 100 3.86 -5.58 19.54
CA HIS A 100 5.17 -5.72 18.92
C HIS A 100 5.34 -7.12 18.32
N PRO A 101 5.77 -7.28 17.04
CA PRO A 101 5.94 -8.59 16.39
C PRO A 101 6.95 -9.48 17.09
N GLY A 102 7.93 -8.93 17.79
CA GLY A 102 8.85 -9.69 18.66
C GLY A 102 8.18 -10.40 19.83
N LYS A 103 6.90 -10.08 20.12
CA LYS A 103 6.05 -10.74 21.13
C LYS A 103 4.98 -11.65 20.50
N MET A 104 5.03 -11.87 19.19
CA MET A 104 4.08 -12.72 18.48
C MET A 104 4.59 -14.14 18.32
N TRP A 105 3.66 -15.10 18.25
CA TRP A 105 3.96 -16.51 18.27
C TRP A 105 3.19 -17.26 17.17
N ILE A 106 3.82 -18.27 16.61
CA ILE A 106 3.18 -19.27 15.75
C ILE A 106 2.84 -20.47 16.63
N ILE A 107 1.57 -20.91 16.61
CA ILE A 107 1.10 -22.07 17.36
C ILE A 107 1.05 -23.27 16.43
N GLN A 108 1.74 -24.35 16.81
CA GLN A 108 1.74 -25.63 16.10
C GLN A 108 1.42 -26.75 17.09
N GLY A 109 0.20 -27.26 17.02
CA GLY A 109 -0.31 -28.26 17.96
C GLY A 109 -0.35 -27.70 19.39
N LYS A 110 0.42 -28.30 20.29
CA LYS A 110 0.53 -27.89 21.71
C LYS A 110 1.79 -27.04 22.01
N ARG A 111 2.48 -26.60 21.00
CA ARG A 111 3.73 -25.82 21.13
C ARG A 111 3.60 -24.47 20.43
N MET A 112 4.38 -23.50 20.87
CA MET A 112 4.46 -22.19 20.25
C MET A 112 5.92 -21.81 19.97
N PHE A 113 6.12 -21.11 18.86
CA PHE A 113 7.41 -20.66 18.36
C PHE A 113 7.36 -19.16 18.10
N PRO A 114 8.44 -18.40 18.44
CA PRO A 114 8.46 -16.97 18.12
C PRO A 114 8.26 -16.73 16.63
N LEU A 115 7.44 -15.74 16.28
CA LEU A 115 7.24 -15.32 14.89
C LEU A 115 8.54 -14.85 14.24
N LEU A 116 9.33 -14.06 14.96
CA LEU A 116 10.63 -13.59 14.50
C LEU A 116 11.74 -14.48 15.04
N PRO A 117 12.72 -14.83 14.20
CA PRO A 117 13.87 -15.61 14.63
C PRO A 117 14.65 -14.85 15.72
N PHE A 118 15.37 -15.59 16.56
CA PHE A 118 16.23 -14.99 17.56
C PHE A 118 17.31 -14.12 16.90
N THR A 119 17.40 -12.86 17.34
CA THR A 119 18.55 -12.04 17.01
C THR A 119 19.74 -12.52 17.83
N ASN A 120 20.89 -12.62 17.19
CA ASN A 120 22.11 -13.03 17.83
C ASN A 120 22.41 -12.15 19.06
N ASN A 121 22.66 -12.79 20.18
CA ASN A 121 23.46 -12.31 21.28
C ASN A 121 22.80 -11.71 22.52
N TYR A 122 21.51 -11.71 22.77
CA TYR A 122 21.00 -11.26 24.08
C TYR A 122 19.61 -11.79 24.38
N THR A 123 18.94 -11.22 25.35
CA THR A 123 17.58 -11.60 25.73
C THR A 123 16.66 -11.59 24.51
N PRO A 124 15.99 -12.69 24.19
CA PRO A 124 15.04 -12.74 23.06
C PRO A 124 13.97 -11.66 23.20
N TRP A 125 13.51 -11.11 22.09
CA TRP A 125 12.52 -10.01 22.11
C TRP A 125 11.24 -10.37 22.85
N HIS A 126 10.79 -11.63 22.76
CA HIS A 126 9.61 -12.07 23.53
C HIS A 126 9.80 -12.03 25.06
N SER A 127 11.03 -12.05 25.56
CA SER A 127 11.38 -11.95 26.98
C SER A 127 11.85 -10.55 27.39
N SER A 128 12.07 -9.64 26.44
CA SER A 128 12.52 -8.27 26.70
C SER A 128 11.36 -7.39 27.19
N GLN A 129 11.66 -6.32 27.90
CA GLN A 129 10.66 -5.31 28.26
C GLN A 129 10.21 -4.53 27.02
N TYR A 130 8.92 -4.15 26.96
CA TYR A 130 8.40 -3.37 25.81
C TYR A 130 9.20 -2.08 25.56
N ALA A 131 9.59 -1.39 26.62
CA ALA A 131 10.35 -0.13 26.51
C ALA A 131 11.75 -0.28 25.91
N SER A 132 12.29 -1.50 25.86
CA SER A 132 13.60 -1.78 25.24
C SER A 132 13.49 -2.26 23.79
N LEU A 133 12.28 -2.46 23.28
CA LEU A 133 12.05 -2.88 21.90
C LEU A 133 12.00 -1.66 20.96
N PRO A 134 12.45 -1.79 19.71
CA PRO A 134 12.33 -0.72 18.73
C PRO A 134 10.87 -0.41 18.43
N GLU A 135 10.58 0.82 18.01
CA GLU A 135 9.27 1.14 17.47
C GLU A 135 9.06 0.43 16.14
N ILE A 136 7.89 -0.20 15.99
CA ILE A 136 7.52 -0.95 14.79
C ILE A 136 6.21 -0.40 14.24
N TYR A 137 6.15 -0.31 12.93
CA TYR A 137 5.00 0.14 12.18
C TYR A 137 4.51 -0.97 11.26
N SER A 138 3.21 -1.07 11.07
CA SER A 138 2.57 -1.95 10.10
C SER A 138 2.06 -1.12 8.92
N GLN A 139 2.21 -1.65 7.70
CA GLN A 139 1.55 -1.07 6.53
C GLN A 139 0.04 -1.23 6.69
N ASP A 140 -0.72 -0.15 6.44
CA ASP A 140 -2.17 -0.13 6.56
C ASP A 140 -2.90 -0.13 5.21
N ALA A 141 -2.16 -0.05 4.12
CA ALA A 141 -2.69 -0.08 2.75
C ALA A 141 -3.71 1.03 2.39
N SER A 142 -3.94 2.00 3.25
CA SER A 142 -4.92 3.07 3.00
C SER A 142 -4.51 3.98 1.84
N LEU A 143 -3.21 4.20 1.67
CA LEU A 143 -2.64 5.08 0.66
C LEU A 143 -1.23 4.64 0.29
N GLU A 144 -0.98 4.60 -1.01
CA GLU A 144 0.33 4.35 -1.58
C GLU A 144 0.59 5.37 -2.70
N ILE A 145 1.82 5.88 -2.80
CA ILE A 145 2.28 6.72 -3.90
C ILE A 145 3.57 6.11 -4.43
N ALA A 146 3.73 6.01 -5.74
CA ALA A 146 4.97 5.50 -6.33
C ALA A 146 5.24 6.11 -7.71
N LYS A 147 6.51 6.12 -8.11
CA LYS A 147 6.95 6.50 -9.45
C LYS A 147 6.56 5.40 -10.45
N SER A 148 5.99 5.76 -11.58
CA SER A 148 5.46 4.80 -12.56
C SER A 148 6.54 3.91 -13.20
N HIS A 149 7.76 4.42 -13.38
CA HIS A 149 8.85 3.62 -13.96
C HIS A 149 9.20 2.39 -13.09
N ILE A 150 8.97 2.44 -11.77
CA ILE A 150 9.21 1.31 -10.87
C ILE A 150 8.27 0.15 -11.20
N ALA A 151 6.99 0.46 -11.43
CA ALA A 151 6.02 -0.56 -11.82
C ALA A 151 6.29 -1.10 -13.23
N LEU A 152 6.66 -0.22 -14.17
CA LEU A 152 6.85 -0.57 -15.58
C LEU A 152 8.17 -1.31 -15.86
N GLU A 153 9.25 -0.96 -15.16
CA GLU A 153 10.60 -1.43 -15.46
C GLU A 153 11.11 -2.45 -14.42
N GLN A 154 10.71 -2.29 -13.16
CA GLN A 154 11.20 -3.12 -12.05
C GLN A 154 10.16 -4.13 -11.55
N ASN A 155 8.96 -4.12 -12.10
CA ASN A 155 7.85 -5.01 -11.73
C ASN A 155 7.56 -4.98 -10.21
N THR A 156 7.56 -3.81 -9.60
CA THR A 156 7.24 -3.59 -8.19
C THR A 156 6.49 -2.27 -8.00
N ILE A 157 5.66 -2.18 -6.98
CA ILE A 157 5.00 -0.93 -6.58
C ILE A 157 5.70 -0.23 -5.40
N ALA A 158 6.82 -0.77 -4.93
CA ALA A 158 7.55 -0.28 -3.77
C ALA A 158 8.88 0.38 -4.11
N GLY A 159 9.67 -0.23 -5.00
CA GLY A 159 11.05 0.15 -5.27
C GLY A 159 11.99 -0.17 -4.11
N GLU A 160 13.16 0.44 -4.09
CA GLU A 160 14.19 0.25 -3.06
C GLU A 160 14.16 1.35 -1.99
N SER A 161 13.84 2.60 -2.38
CA SER A 161 13.76 3.75 -1.48
C SER A 161 12.31 4.06 -1.12
N ILE A 162 11.88 3.60 0.06
CA ILE A 162 10.49 3.71 0.53
C ILE A 162 10.42 4.66 1.72
N ILE A 163 9.57 5.68 1.66
CA ILE A 163 9.32 6.56 2.79
C ILE A 163 7.99 6.23 3.49
N PRO A 164 7.94 6.33 4.83
CA PRO A 164 6.71 6.10 5.57
C PRO A 164 5.81 7.34 5.55
N PHE A 165 4.50 7.10 5.46
CA PHE A 165 3.49 8.08 5.78
C PHE A 165 2.72 7.58 7.01
N ILE A 166 2.87 8.26 8.15
CA ILE A 166 2.22 7.84 9.38
C ILE A 166 0.77 8.28 9.36
N SER A 167 -0.14 7.30 9.36
CA SER A 167 -1.59 7.50 9.43
C SER A 167 -2.00 8.01 10.81
N GLU A 168 -2.95 8.93 10.86
CA GLU A 168 -3.46 9.55 12.09
C GLU A 168 -4.92 9.18 12.31
N GLY A 169 -5.29 8.91 13.56
CA GLY A 169 -6.67 8.64 13.94
C GLY A 169 -7.25 7.41 13.25
N LEU A 170 -8.24 7.60 12.36
CA LEU A 170 -8.90 6.54 11.60
C LEU A 170 -8.46 6.44 10.14
N GLU A 171 -7.43 7.17 9.72
CA GLU A 171 -6.99 7.21 8.33
C GLU A 171 -6.56 5.83 7.80
N GLY A 172 -5.92 5.01 8.65
CA GLY A 172 -5.49 3.65 8.34
C GLY A 172 -6.55 2.56 8.60
N PHE A 173 -7.79 2.96 8.95
CA PHE A 173 -8.86 1.97 9.19
C PHE A 173 -9.26 1.29 7.89
N ASP A 174 -9.30 -0.03 7.92
CA ASP A 174 -9.67 -0.91 6.81
C ASP A 174 -10.90 -1.76 7.21
N ILE A 175 -11.85 -1.98 6.27
CA ILE A 175 -13.10 -2.75 6.46
C ILE A 175 -13.05 -4.11 5.79
#